data_966353b98932b7a334b76b1dfb62cd3a
#
_entry.id   966353b98932b7a334b76b1dfb62cd3a
#
_cell.length_a   1.000
_cell.length_b   1.000
_cell.length_c   1.000
_cell.angle_alpha   90.00
_cell.angle_beta   90.00
_cell.angle_gamma   90.00
#
_symmetry.space_group_name_H-M   'P 1'
#
loop_
_entity.id
_entity.type
_entity.pdbx_description
1 polymer ?
#
loop_
_entity_poly.entity_id
_entity_poly.type
_entity_poly.pdbx_seq_one_letter_code
_entity_poly.pdbx_strand_id
1 'polypeptide(L)'
;TVIEDPVLEPFFISKSQSGGYTVYERVIKGENNTHYIKTVSYPSTFNGALKTIGREILNQGGKKYTLKEYLDRWESIESKITTLSTID
;
A
#
# COMPACT_ATOMS: atom_id res chain seq x y z
N THR A 1 -13.24 -3.36 10.08
CA THR A 1 -11.94 -3.01 10.65
C THR A 1 -11.08 -2.33 9.61
N VAL A 2 -10.53 -1.19 9.94
CA VAL A 2 -9.65 -0.42 9.06
C VAL A 2 -8.24 -0.42 9.67
N ILE A 3 -7.25 -0.72 8.86
CA ILE A 3 -5.85 -0.78 9.28
C ILE A 3 -5.10 0.35 8.60
N GLU A 4 -4.60 1.28 9.38
CA GLU A 4 -3.87 2.46 8.90
C GLU A 4 -2.52 2.57 9.60
N ASP A 5 -1.52 3.04 8.88
CA ASP A 5 -0.20 3.29 9.42
C ASP A 5 0.51 4.33 8.53
N PRO A 6 1.27 5.27 9.10
CA PRO A 6 2.00 6.26 8.30
C PRO A 6 2.91 5.65 7.24
N VAL A 7 3.47 4.45 7.49
CA VAL A 7 4.32 3.75 6.51
C VAL A 7 3.53 3.36 5.26
N LEU A 8 2.22 3.12 5.41
CA LEU A 8 1.37 2.68 4.32
C LEU A 8 0.77 3.83 3.51
N GLU A 9 0.83 5.07 4.02
CA GLU A 9 0.18 6.20 3.34
C GLU A 9 0.66 6.35 1.89
N PRO A 10 -0.22 6.70 0.97
CA PRO A 10 -1.62 7.09 1.12
C PRO A 10 -2.61 5.93 1.13
N PHE A 11 -2.14 4.73 1.39
CA PHE A 11 -2.94 3.52 1.34
C PHE A 11 -3.44 3.11 2.73
N PHE A 12 -4.54 2.39 2.76
CA PHE A 12 -5.02 1.73 3.97
C PHE A 12 -5.74 0.44 3.59
N ILE A 13 -5.94 -0.42 4.57
CA ILE A 13 -6.50 -1.75 4.38
C ILE A 13 -7.80 -1.86 5.16
N SER A 14 -8.85 -2.39 4.54
CA SER A 14 -10.08 -2.73 5.22
C SER A 14 -10.24 -4.25 5.23
N LYS A 15 -10.51 -4.80 6.39
CA LYS A 15 -10.78 -6.23 6.53
C LYS A 15 -12.27 -6.50 6.33
N SER A 16 -12.60 -7.38 5.39
CA SER A 16 -13.97 -7.79 5.14
C SER A 16 -14.43 -8.83 6.17
N GLN A 17 -15.72 -8.82 6.48
CA GLN A 17 -16.32 -9.84 7.35
C GLN A 17 -16.22 -11.23 6.76
N SER A 18 -16.12 -11.33 5.44
CA SER A 18 -15.99 -12.62 4.76
C SER A 18 -14.57 -13.16 4.71
N GLY A 19 -13.61 -12.47 5.31
CA GLY A 19 -12.24 -12.94 5.45
C GLY A 19 -11.24 -12.37 4.48
N GLY A 20 -11.69 -11.66 3.46
CA GLY A 20 -10.78 -11.00 2.52
C GLY A 20 -10.40 -9.60 2.97
N TYR A 21 -9.51 -8.97 2.22
CA TYR A 21 -9.04 -7.62 2.48
C TYR A 21 -9.27 -6.75 1.25
N THR A 22 -9.43 -5.46 1.47
CA THR A 22 -9.49 -4.48 0.38
C THR A 22 -8.44 -3.41 0.62
N VAL A 23 -7.64 -3.12 -0.41
CA VAL A 23 -6.65 -2.05 -0.36
C VAL A 23 -7.26 -0.81 -1.00
N TYR A 24 -7.23 0.29 -0.27
CA TYR A 24 -7.72 1.59 -0.73
C TYR A 24 -6.60 2.59 -0.79
N GLU A 25 -6.76 3.58 -1.63
CA GLU A 25 -5.87 4.74 -1.71
C GLU A 25 -6.66 6.01 -1.46
N ARG A 26 -6.14 6.88 -0.59
CA ARG A 26 -6.67 8.23 -0.41
C ARG A 26 -6.08 9.13 -1.48
N VAL A 27 -6.92 9.67 -2.33
CA VAL A 27 -6.51 10.54 -3.43
C VAL A 27 -7.00 11.95 -3.16
N ILE A 28 -6.08 12.92 -3.29
CA ILE A 28 -6.44 14.34 -3.22
C ILE A 28 -6.46 14.84 -4.64
N LYS A 29 -7.62 15.34 -5.08
CA LYS A 29 -7.81 15.74 -6.47
C LYS A 29 -8.18 17.22 -6.55
N GLY A 30 -7.45 17.94 -7.42
CA GLY A 30 -7.85 19.25 -7.90
C GLY A 30 -7.54 20.39 -6.97
N GLU A 31 -7.93 21.59 -7.42
CA GLU A 31 -7.66 22.85 -6.74
C GLU A 31 -8.44 23.00 -5.42
N ASN A 32 -9.51 22.25 -5.25
CA ASN A 32 -10.39 22.33 -4.10
C ASN A 32 -10.02 21.33 -3.00
N ASN A 33 -8.88 20.65 -3.10
CA ASN A 33 -8.45 19.63 -2.14
C ASN A 33 -9.54 18.59 -1.86
N THR A 34 -10.27 18.20 -2.89
CA THR A 34 -11.30 17.18 -2.76
C THR A 34 -10.64 15.82 -2.52
N HIS A 35 -11.05 15.17 -1.42
CA HIS A 35 -10.56 13.85 -1.08
C HIS A 35 -11.52 12.79 -1.57
N TYR A 36 -11.01 11.75 -2.20
CA TYR A 36 -11.82 10.58 -2.51
C TYR A 36 -11.01 9.31 -2.28
N ILE A 37 -11.72 8.20 -2.16
CA ILE A 37 -11.11 6.90 -1.89
C ILE A 37 -11.21 6.06 -3.15
N LYS A 38 -10.06 5.56 -3.61
CA LYS A 38 -9.97 4.69 -4.77
C LYS A 38 -9.69 3.26 -4.32
N THR A 39 -10.43 2.29 -4.84
CA THR A 39 -10.15 0.88 -4.60
C THR A 39 -8.98 0.44 -5.46
N VAL A 40 -7.96 -0.14 -4.84
CA VAL A 40 -6.74 -0.59 -5.52
C VAL A 40 -6.81 -2.08 -5.86
N SER A 41 -7.12 -2.91 -4.87
CA SER A 41 -7.17 -4.36 -5.08
C SER A 41 -7.94 -5.06 -3.97
N TYR A 42 -8.19 -6.36 -4.18
CA TYR A 42 -8.94 -7.21 -3.23
C TYR A 42 -8.09 -8.44 -2.87
N PRO A 43 -6.98 -8.28 -2.14
CA PRO A 43 -6.16 -9.43 -1.76
C PRO A 43 -6.88 -10.35 -0.77
N SER A 44 -6.58 -11.64 -0.85
CA SER A 44 -7.18 -12.62 0.04
C SER A 44 -6.47 -12.74 1.39
N THR A 45 -5.24 -12.24 1.50
CA THR A 45 -4.44 -12.31 2.72
C THR A 45 -3.91 -10.94 3.11
N PHE A 46 -3.61 -10.80 4.40
CA PHE A 46 -3.01 -9.56 4.92
C PHE A 46 -1.63 -9.31 4.29
N ASN A 47 -0.81 -10.34 4.18
CA ASN A 47 0.49 -10.21 3.53
C ASN A 47 0.35 -9.78 2.06
N GLY A 48 -0.64 -10.31 1.36
CA GLY A 48 -0.94 -9.90 -0.01
C GLY A 48 -1.29 -8.43 -0.09
N ALA A 49 -2.08 -7.93 0.87
CA ALA A 49 -2.43 -6.51 0.95
C ALA A 49 -1.18 -5.65 1.14
N LEU A 50 -0.31 -6.02 2.08
CA LEU A 50 0.93 -5.29 2.33
C LEU A 50 1.86 -5.28 1.12
N LYS A 51 1.98 -6.40 0.42
CA LYS A 51 2.80 -6.50 -0.79
C LYS A 51 2.25 -5.62 -1.91
N THR A 52 0.93 -5.58 -2.06
CA THR A 52 0.27 -4.71 -3.04
C THR A 52 0.60 -3.25 -2.76
N ILE A 53 0.47 -2.83 -1.50
CA ILE A 53 0.79 -1.46 -1.10
C ILE A 53 2.26 -1.15 -1.36
N GLY A 54 3.17 -2.06 -1.03
CA GLY A 54 4.60 -1.88 -1.27
C GLY A 54 4.91 -1.66 -2.73
N ARG A 55 4.30 -2.43 -3.63
CA ARG A 55 4.46 -2.24 -5.07
C ARG A 55 3.92 -0.91 -5.54
N GLU A 56 2.75 -0.50 -5.05
CA GLU A 56 2.15 0.77 -5.43
C GLU A 56 3.01 1.95 -4.99
N ILE A 57 3.54 1.92 -3.77
CA ILE A 57 4.45 2.96 -3.28
C ILE A 57 5.69 3.05 -4.17
N LEU A 58 6.26 1.91 -4.54
CA LEU A 58 7.45 1.86 -5.37
C LEU A 58 7.18 2.42 -6.77
N ASN A 59 5.99 2.16 -7.31
CA ASN A 59 5.63 2.57 -8.67
C ASN A 59 5.09 4.00 -8.77
N GLN A 60 4.76 4.62 -7.64
CA GLN A 60 4.31 6.01 -7.64
C GLN A 60 5.45 6.96 -7.99
N GLY A 61 5.13 8.01 -8.72
CA GLY A 61 6.09 9.04 -9.07
C GLY A 61 6.71 8.89 -10.45
N GLY A 62 6.46 7.81 -11.16
CA GLY A 62 6.87 7.65 -12.55
C GLY A 62 8.38 7.71 -12.80
N LYS A 63 9.19 7.44 -11.78
CA LYS A 63 10.64 7.47 -11.90
C LYS A 63 11.15 6.25 -12.65
N LYS A 64 12.22 6.45 -13.42
CA LYS A 64 12.91 5.34 -14.07
C LYS A 64 13.98 4.81 -13.13
N TYR A 65 14.03 3.48 -13.00
CA TYR A 65 15.03 2.82 -12.17
C TYR A 65 15.83 1.82 -13.02
N THR A 66 17.10 1.65 -12.69
CA THR A 66 17.81 0.45 -13.16
C THR A 66 17.26 -0.75 -12.40
N LEU A 67 17.49 -1.96 -12.91
CA LEU A 67 17.02 -3.16 -12.24
C LEU A 67 17.55 -3.25 -10.81
N LYS A 68 18.84 -2.94 -10.62
CA LYS A 68 19.44 -2.96 -9.29
C LYS A 68 18.80 -1.95 -8.34
N GLU A 69 18.57 -0.71 -8.80
CA GLU A 69 17.93 0.32 -7.99
C GLU A 69 16.51 -0.09 -7.62
N TYR A 70 15.78 -0.68 -8.56
CA TYR A 70 14.41 -1.13 -8.31
C TYR A 70 14.37 -2.22 -7.25
N LEU A 71 15.27 -3.21 -7.34
CA LEU A 71 15.35 -4.29 -6.37
C LEU A 71 15.74 -3.79 -4.98
N ASP A 72 16.69 -2.86 -4.90
CA ASP A 72 17.10 -2.27 -3.63
C ASP A 72 15.94 -1.52 -2.97
N ARG A 73 15.18 -0.76 -3.75
CA ARG A 73 13.98 -0.07 -3.26
C ARG A 73 12.92 -1.03 -2.78
N TRP A 74 12.68 -2.09 -3.56
CA TRP A 74 11.71 -3.12 -3.19
C TRP A 74 12.07 -3.81 -1.88
N GLU A 75 13.33 -4.18 -1.70
CA GLU A 75 13.80 -4.81 -0.47
C GLU A 75 13.61 -3.90 0.74
N SER A 76 13.88 -2.61 0.58
CA SER A 76 13.69 -1.63 1.65
C SER A 76 12.22 -1.54 2.06
N ILE A 77 11.32 -1.47 1.10
CA ILE A 77 9.87 -1.41 1.34
C ILE A 77 9.38 -2.71 1.97
N GLU A 78 9.82 -3.85 1.45
CA GLU A 78 9.44 -5.16 1.96
C GLU A 78 9.89 -5.36 3.41
N SER A 79 11.08 -4.88 3.77
CA SER A 79 11.58 -4.93 5.12
C SER A 79 10.68 -4.17 6.09
N LYS A 80 10.24 -2.95 5.71
CA LYS A 80 9.32 -2.15 6.53
C LYS A 80 7.97 -2.84 6.69
N ILE A 81 7.47 -3.43 5.62
CA ILE A 81 6.19 -4.15 5.63
C ILE A 81 6.28 -5.39 6.53
N THR A 82 7.37 -6.14 6.44
CA THR A 82 7.59 -7.31 7.29
C THR A 82 7.62 -6.92 8.77
N THR A 83 8.25 -5.80 9.10
CA THR A 83 8.27 -5.28 10.46
C THR A 83 6.85 -5.00 10.96
N LEU A 84 6.00 -4.38 10.12
CA LEU A 84 4.62 -4.12 10.47
C LEU A 84 3.83 -5.41 10.70
N SER A 85 4.05 -6.43 9.88
CA SER A 85 3.31 -7.69 9.99
C SER A 85 3.71 -8.52 11.19
N THR A 86 4.86 -8.27 11.81
CA THR A 86 5.33 -9.01 12.98
C THR A 86 4.95 -8.37 14.31
N ILE A 87 4.33 -7.19 14.28
CA ILE A 87 3.97 -6.45 15.50
C ILE A 87 2.67 -7.00 16.14
N ASP A 88 1.92 -7.75 15.40
CA ASP A 88 0.75 -8.41 15.97
C ASP A 88 1.16 -9.53 16.96
#